data_889ed13c73abd8fff79dfcc72d3bf901
#
_entry.id   889ed13c73abd8fff79dfcc72d3bf901
#
_cell.length_a   1.000
_cell.length_b   1.000
_cell.length_c   1.000
_cell.angle_alpha   90.00
_cell.angle_beta   90.00
_cell.angle_gamma   90.00
#
_symmetry.space_group_name_H-M   'P 1'
#
loop_
_entity.id
_entity.type
_entity.pdbx_description
1 polymer ?
#
loop_
_entity_poly.entity_id
_entity_poly.type
_entity_poly.pdbx_seq_one_letter_code
_entity_poly.pdbx_strand_id
1 'polypeptide(L)'
;MDKRYATLTASEQNQLRRELMERLAATPELPIPQVIRDIRKTLRFTMPEYAKICNVSARTLQDIERGVSSPTLDTVDKLLRPLGMRAGAVLAVQQERKTD
;
A
#
# COMPACT_ATOMS: atom_id res chain seq x y z
N MET A 1 -20.41 14.38 6.17
CA MET A 1 -19.10 13.87 5.84
C MET A 1 -18.91 12.47 6.39
N ASP A 2 -18.28 11.62 5.64
CA ASP A 2 -18.04 10.27 6.09
C ASP A 2 -16.95 10.28 7.14
N LYS A 3 -17.21 9.66 8.28
CA LYS A 3 -16.24 9.68 9.35
C LYS A 3 -14.96 8.94 9.03
N ARG A 4 -15.01 8.00 8.10
CA ARG A 4 -13.81 7.28 7.74
C ARG A 4 -12.75 8.17 7.15
N TYR A 5 -13.17 9.30 6.59
CA TYR A 5 -12.24 10.22 5.96
C TYR A 5 -12.12 11.52 6.72
N ALA A 6 -12.40 11.49 8.01
CA ALA A 6 -12.24 12.68 8.81
C ALA A 6 -10.76 13.10 8.76
N THR A 7 -10.56 14.41 8.76
CA THR A 7 -9.21 14.93 8.63
C THR A 7 -8.35 14.55 9.83
N LEU A 8 -7.17 14.08 9.55
CA LEU A 8 -6.19 13.78 10.58
C LEU A 8 -5.29 15.00 10.76
N THR A 9 -4.84 15.23 11.98
CA THR A 9 -3.82 16.26 12.19
C THR A 9 -2.50 15.75 11.61
N ALA A 10 -1.57 16.66 11.37
CA ALA A 10 -0.26 16.26 10.85
C ALA A 10 0.43 15.28 11.78
N SER A 11 0.30 15.49 13.07
CA SER A 11 0.92 14.60 14.06
C SER A 11 0.29 13.21 14.02
N GLU A 12 -1.05 13.15 13.94
CA GLU A 12 -1.74 11.89 13.87
C GLU A 12 -1.37 11.12 12.60
N GLN A 13 -1.29 11.83 11.49
CA GLN A 13 -0.94 11.19 10.24
C GLN A 13 0.48 10.66 10.26
N ASN A 14 1.41 11.41 10.82
CA ASN A 14 2.79 10.96 10.93
C ASN A 14 2.91 9.73 11.80
N GLN A 15 2.14 9.68 12.88
CA GLN A 15 2.19 8.53 13.76
C GLN A 15 1.60 7.29 13.08
N LEU A 16 0.46 7.45 12.42
CA LEU A 16 -0.15 6.32 11.71
C LEU A 16 0.78 5.81 10.61
N ARG A 17 1.44 6.72 9.92
CA ARG A 17 2.34 6.31 8.86
C ARG A 17 3.53 5.53 9.41
N ARG A 18 4.08 5.99 10.54
CA ARG A 18 5.22 5.31 11.15
C ARG A 18 4.82 3.91 11.62
N GLU A 19 3.68 3.80 12.29
CA GLU A 19 3.22 2.50 12.76
C GLU A 19 2.93 1.54 11.62
N LEU A 20 2.33 2.04 10.56
CA LEU A 20 2.05 1.23 9.39
C LEU A 20 3.34 0.77 8.72
N MET A 21 4.30 1.68 8.59
CA MET A 21 5.57 1.34 7.99
C MET A 21 6.28 0.23 8.77
N GLU A 22 6.25 0.31 10.10
CA GLU A 22 6.87 -0.71 10.92
C GLU A 22 6.16 -2.05 10.78
N ARG A 23 4.83 -2.02 10.73
CA ARG A 23 4.06 -3.24 10.58
C ARG A 23 4.30 -3.89 9.22
N LEU A 24 4.33 -3.09 8.16
CA LEU A 24 4.57 -3.63 6.82
C LEU A 24 6.00 -4.14 6.67
N ALA A 25 6.97 -3.47 7.29
CA ALA A 25 8.35 -3.91 7.22
C ALA A 25 8.53 -5.26 7.93
N ALA A 26 7.69 -5.54 8.93
CA ALA A 26 7.76 -6.80 9.65
C ALA A 26 7.10 -7.95 8.90
N THR A 27 6.32 -7.64 7.85
CA THR A 27 5.62 -8.67 7.07
C THR A 27 5.84 -8.44 5.58
N PRO A 28 7.10 -8.52 5.12
CA PRO A 28 7.40 -8.18 3.72
C PRO A 28 6.79 -9.13 2.70
N GLU A 29 6.27 -10.26 3.14
CA GLU A 29 5.66 -11.21 2.22
C GLU A 29 4.19 -10.92 1.91
N LEU A 30 3.61 -9.90 2.49
CA LEU A 30 2.22 -9.59 2.19
C LEU A 30 2.04 -9.26 0.71
N PRO A 31 0.95 -9.71 0.09
CA PRO A 31 0.70 -9.39 -1.31
C PRO A 31 0.59 -7.89 -1.54
N ILE A 32 1.13 -7.43 -2.65
CA ILE A 32 1.12 -6.00 -2.98
C ILE A 32 -0.28 -5.40 -2.95
N PRO A 33 -1.32 -6.04 -3.52
CA PRO A 33 -2.65 -5.43 -3.47
C PRO A 33 -3.10 -5.14 -2.03
N GLN A 34 -2.79 -6.05 -1.11
CA GLN A 34 -3.17 -5.84 0.28
C GLN A 34 -2.36 -4.73 0.92
N VAL A 35 -1.06 -4.68 0.63
CA VAL A 35 -0.20 -3.63 1.16
C VAL A 35 -0.70 -2.25 0.75
N ILE A 36 -1.01 -2.09 -0.53
CA ILE A 36 -1.45 -0.80 -1.04
C ILE A 36 -2.79 -0.40 -0.45
N ARG A 37 -3.70 -1.37 -0.33
CA ARG A 37 -5.00 -1.10 0.28
C ARG A 37 -4.83 -0.69 1.74
N ASP A 38 -3.94 -1.37 2.48
CA ASP A 38 -3.72 -1.05 3.88
C ASP A 38 -3.15 0.36 4.04
N ILE A 39 -2.22 0.75 3.16
CA ILE A 39 -1.65 2.08 3.22
C ILE A 39 -2.75 3.13 3.01
N ARG A 40 -3.52 2.94 1.94
CA ARG A 40 -4.55 3.91 1.61
C ARG A 40 -5.58 4.05 2.72
N LYS A 41 -6.07 2.92 3.23
CA LYS A 41 -7.12 2.96 4.24
C LYS A 41 -6.63 3.46 5.58
N THR A 42 -5.42 3.05 5.97
CA THR A 42 -4.87 3.49 7.25
C THR A 42 -4.67 5.00 7.26
N LEU A 43 -4.19 5.55 6.15
CA LEU A 43 -3.98 6.99 6.05
C LEU A 43 -5.24 7.75 5.64
N ARG A 44 -6.33 7.03 5.48
CA ARG A 44 -7.67 7.60 5.25
C ARG A 44 -7.78 8.39 3.95
N PHE A 45 -7.17 7.87 2.90
CA PHE A 45 -7.31 8.46 1.57
C PHE A 45 -8.38 7.72 0.78
N THR A 46 -9.15 8.48 0.02
CA THR A 46 -10.02 7.87 -0.97
C THR A 46 -9.14 7.38 -2.11
N MET A 47 -9.70 6.52 -2.96
CA MET A 47 -8.96 6.00 -4.09
C MET A 47 -8.46 7.12 -5.03
N PRO A 48 -9.31 8.08 -5.42
CA PRO A 48 -8.81 9.17 -6.25
C PRO A 48 -7.72 10.00 -5.58
N GLU A 49 -7.85 10.22 -4.26
CA GLU A 49 -6.85 10.99 -3.53
C GLU A 49 -5.50 10.30 -3.55
N TYR A 50 -5.49 9.01 -3.24
CA TYR A 50 -4.22 8.30 -3.18
C TYR A 50 -3.60 8.14 -4.56
N ALA A 51 -4.43 7.89 -5.56
CA ALA A 51 -3.95 7.79 -6.94
C ALA A 51 -3.26 9.09 -7.36
N LYS A 52 -3.84 10.22 -7.01
CA LYS A 52 -3.27 11.51 -7.35
C LYS A 52 -1.94 11.73 -6.63
N ILE A 53 -1.88 11.40 -5.36
CA ILE A 53 -0.64 11.53 -4.59
C ILE A 53 0.47 10.70 -5.20
N CYS A 54 0.13 9.50 -5.67
CA CYS A 54 1.13 8.58 -6.21
C CYS A 54 1.38 8.77 -7.70
N ASN A 55 0.66 9.68 -8.34
CA ASN A 55 0.79 9.95 -9.76
C ASN A 55 0.47 8.74 -10.61
N VAL A 56 -0.64 8.07 -10.29
CA VAL A 56 -1.19 7.00 -11.09
C VAL A 56 -2.66 7.29 -11.30
N SER A 57 -3.30 6.63 -12.28
CA SER A 57 -4.72 6.85 -12.46
C SER A 57 -5.51 6.10 -11.40
N ALA A 58 -6.70 6.59 -11.09
CA ALA A 58 -7.56 5.92 -10.13
C ALA A 58 -7.93 4.52 -10.62
N ARG A 59 -8.08 4.35 -11.95
CA ARG A 59 -8.38 3.04 -12.49
C ARG A 59 -7.25 2.08 -12.26
N THR A 60 -6.01 2.54 -12.47
CA THR A 60 -4.84 1.71 -12.22
C THR A 60 -4.80 1.27 -10.77
N LEU A 61 -5.02 2.19 -9.85
CA LEU A 61 -5.02 1.87 -8.44
C LEU A 61 -6.11 0.88 -8.10
N GLN A 62 -7.30 1.09 -8.63
CA GLN A 62 -8.42 0.19 -8.39
C GLN A 62 -8.12 -1.22 -8.86
N ASP A 63 -7.57 -1.35 -10.06
CA ASP A 63 -7.26 -2.67 -10.62
C ASP A 63 -6.19 -3.38 -9.80
N ILE A 64 -5.22 -2.64 -9.29
CA ILE A 64 -4.18 -3.22 -8.45
C ILE A 64 -4.76 -3.70 -7.14
N GLU A 65 -5.58 -2.88 -6.48
CA GLU A 65 -6.16 -3.27 -5.19
C GLU A 65 -7.09 -4.47 -5.32
N ARG A 66 -7.70 -4.62 -6.48
CA ARG A 66 -8.58 -5.76 -6.72
C ARG A 66 -7.81 -7.01 -7.16
N GLY A 67 -6.52 -6.86 -7.43
CA GLY A 67 -5.72 -7.99 -7.86
C GLY A 67 -5.97 -8.43 -9.27
N VAL A 68 -6.56 -7.56 -10.11
CA VAL A 68 -6.88 -7.93 -11.49
C VAL A 68 -5.85 -7.44 -12.50
N SER A 69 -4.79 -6.79 -12.04
CA SER A 69 -3.74 -6.37 -12.94
C SER A 69 -2.39 -6.73 -12.33
N SER A 70 -1.37 -6.79 -13.18
CA SER A 70 0.00 -7.03 -12.73
C SER A 70 0.79 -5.75 -12.95
N PRO A 71 0.91 -4.92 -11.93
CA PRO A 71 1.60 -3.64 -12.12
C PRO A 71 3.09 -3.83 -12.35
N THR A 72 3.70 -2.86 -13.02
CA THR A 72 5.15 -2.86 -13.18
C THR A 72 5.78 -2.49 -11.84
N LEU A 73 7.07 -2.78 -11.70
CA LEU A 73 7.78 -2.39 -10.49
C LEU A 73 7.77 -0.87 -10.31
N ASP A 74 7.83 -0.14 -11.42
CA ASP A 74 7.79 1.32 -11.34
C ASP A 74 6.47 1.80 -10.73
N THR A 75 5.37 1.21 -11.15
CA THR A 75 4.06 1.56 -10.61
C THR A 75 3.97 1.20 -9.14
N VAL A 76 4.48 0.02 -8.76
CA VAL A 76 4.47 -0.39 -7.36
C VAL A 76 5.29 0.59 -6.53
N ASP A 77 6.46 0.99 -7.02
CA ASP A 77 7.30 1.93 -6.29
C ASP A 77 6.60 3.28 -6.11
N LYS A 78 5.85 3.73 -7.11
CA LYS A 78 5.10 4.98 -6.98
C LYS A 78 4.08 4.87 -5.83
N LEU A 79 3.45 3.71 -5.72
CA LEU A 79 2.41 3.51 -4.70
C LEU A 79 2.98 3.31 -3.30
N LEU A 80 4.23 2.89 -3.19
CA LEU A 80 4.88 2.70 -1.90
C LEU A 80 5.66 3.93 -1.44
N ARG A 81 5.97 4.83 -2.38
CA ARG A 81 6.81 5.98 -2.08
C ARG A 81 6.28 6.87 -0.96
N PRO A 82 4.97 7.11 -0.84
CA PRO A 82 4.48 7.94 0.27
C PRO A 82 4.85 7.41 1.65
N LEU A 83 5.12 6.09 1.75
CA LEU A 83 5.54 5.51 3.00
C LEU A 83 7.06 5.39 3.09
N GLY A 84 7.79 5.88 2.11
CA GLY A 84 9.24 5.75 2.08
C GLY A 84 9.68 4.33 1.79
N MET A 85 8.84 3.55 1.11
CA MET A 85 9.14 2.16 0.82
C MET A 85 9.27 1.96 -0.68
N ARG A 86 9.78 0.81 -1.07
CA ARG A 86 9.90 0.43 -2.47
C ARG A 86 9.77 -1.09 -2.58
N ALA A 87 9.58 -1.56 -3.80
CA ALA A 87 9.50 -2.99 -4.05
C ALA A 87 10.86 -3.63 -3.79
N GLY A 88 10.85 -4.86 -3.33
CA GLY A 88 12.07 -5.60 -3.05
C GLY A 88 11.78 -7.09 -3.09
N ALA A 89 12.78 -7.88 -2.77
CA ALA A 89 12.67 -9.33 -2.84
C ALA A 89 12.70 -9.93 -1.44
N VAL A 90 11.93 -10.98 -1.26
CA VAL A 90 11.96 -11.76 -0.04
C VAL A 90 12.07 -13.21 -0.44
N LEU A 91 12.53 -14.02 0.47
CA LEU A 91 12.58 -15.44 0.22
C LEU A 91 11.18 -16.01 0.29
N ALA A 92 10.84 -16.78 -0.71
CA ALA A 92 9.51 -17.38 -0.77
C ALA A 92 9.58 -18.79 -0.24
N VAL A 93 10.14 -18.95 0.93
CA VAL A 93 10.41 -20.25 1.34
C VAL A 93 9.30 -20.96 1.91
N GLN A 94 8.57 -20.32 2.64
CA GLN A 94 7.69 -21.00 3.35
C GLN A 94 6.66 -21.54 2.61
N GLN A 95 6.15 -20.80 1.84
CA GLN A 95 5.03 -21.19 1.25
C GLN A 95 5.16 -22.25 0.43
N GLU A 96 6.00 -22.21 -0.24
CA GLU A 96 6.02 -23.13 -1.18
C GLU A 96 6.32 -24.31 -0.76
N ARG A 97 6.78 -24.49 -0.01
CA ARG A 97 7.25 -25.60 0.28
C ARG A 97 6.42 -26.54 0.44
N LYS A 98 5.70 -26.55 0.54
CA LYS A 98 5.02 -27.46 0.77
C LYS A 98 4.68 -28.12 -0.29
N THR A 99 4.87 -28.04 -1.03
CA THR A 99 4.48 -28.62 -2.00
C THR A 99 5.21 -29.45 -2.47
N ASP A 100 5.65 -29.77 -2.58
CA ASP A 100 6.31 -30.50 -3.00
C ASP A 100 6.20 -31.21 -3.12
#